data_0f887c2bb34b85a6a31ffb038ad574e6
#
_entry.id   0f887c2bb34b85a6a31ffb038ad574e6
#
_cell.length_a   1.000
_cell.length_b   1.000
_cell.length_c   1.000
_cell.angle_alpha   90.00
_cell.angle_beta   90.00
_cell.angle_gamma   90.00
#
_symmetry.space_group_name_H-M   'P 1'
#
loop_
_entity.id
_entity.type
_entity.pdbx_description
1 polymer ?
#
loop_
_entity_poly.entity_id
_entity_poly.type
_entity_poly.pdbx_seq_one_letter_code
_entity_poly.pdbx_strand_id
1 'polypeptide(L)'
;VYIYTGIVPMAPQYQAAMRVSSAFVLIAALMTVFFGALRGLHRVVTFTLLQNVLLPTLRFAAVGLVVLFSGQLMDLVYAWTIPVAITAVVALWLLERAFPSEEHVEVLSSEDSPPETFRSFWGFSSARGVATIVETILEWIDVLVVTAFLGAAAGGIYGAVNRCVRVGTMIEHTGRVVTGPSISAALATRQLDRAREIFLSTTRVL
;
A
#
# COMPACT_ATOMS: atom_id res chain seq x y z
N VAL A 1 19.84 -1.49 -3.58
CA VAL A 1 19.76 -0.91 -4.94
C VAL A 1 21.11 -0.40 -5.37
N TYR A 2 21.82 0.42 -4.55
CA TYR A 2 23.17 0.92 -4.88
C TYR A 2 24.20 -0.20 -5.08
N ILE A 3 24.10 -1.29 -4.31
CA ILE A 3 24.97 -2.47 -4.44
C ILE A 3 24.63 -3.21 -5.74
N TYR A 4 23.36 -3.34 -6.07
CA TYR A 4 22.90 -4.09 -7.24
C TYR A 4 23.29 -3.44 -8.56
N THR A 5 23.25 -2.11 -8.64
CA THR A 5 23.67 -1.37 -9.87
C THR A 5 25.17 -1.46 -10.16
N GLY A 6 25.99 -1.87 -9.18
CA GLY A 6 27.43 -2.13 -9.36
C GLY A 6 27.76 -3.57 -9.81
N ILE A 7 26.83 -4.53 -9.57
CA ILE A 7 27.07 -5.95 -9.85
C ILE A 7 26.52 -6.35 -11.23
N VAL A 8 25.42 -5.72 -11.68
CA VAL A 8 24.79 -6.02 -12.97
C VAL A 8 25.16 -4.93 -13.98
N PRO A 9 25.78 -5.26 -15.12
CA PRO A 9 26.09 -4.30 -16.17
C PRO A 9 24.80 -3.79 -16.82
N MET A 10 24.31 -2.66 -16.37
CA MET A 10 23.13 -1.97 -16.92
C MET A 10 23.57 -0.71 -17.67
N ALA A 11 22.83 -0.34 -18.71
CA ALA A 11 23.03 0.93 -19.38
C ALA A 11 22.91 2.11 -18.38
N PRO A 12 23.75 3.16 -18.49
CA PRO A 12 23.83 4.27 -17.53
C PRO A 12 22.47 4.93 -17.22
N GLN A 13 21.59 5.02 -18.20
CA GLN A 13 20.24 5.56 -18.07
C GLN A 13 19.37 4.77 -17.08
N TYR A 14 19.47 3.43 -17.07
CA TYR A 14 18.73 2.59 -16.12
C TYR A 14 19.31 2.66 -14.71
N GLN A 15 20.63 2.82 -14.59
CA GLN A 15 21.26 3.04 -13.29
C GLN A 15 20.81 4.35 -12.66
N ALA A 16 20.74 5.44 -13.44
CA ALA A 16 20.24 6.73 -12.97
C ALA A 16 18.77 6.64 -12.54
N ALA A 17 17.92 6.01 -13.35
CA ALA A 17 16.51 5.77 -13.02
C ALA A 17 16.34 4.97 -11.71
N MET A 18 17.12 3.91 -11.50
CA MET A 18 17.10 3.13 -10.26
C MET A 18 17.55 3.93 -9.03
N ARG A 19 18.58 4.77 -9.18
CA ARG A 19 19.04 5.64 -8.07
C ARG A 19 17.97 6.63 -7.65
N VAL A 20 17.33 7.30 -8.61
CA VAL A 20 16.23 8.23 -8.34
C VAL A 20 15.07 7.49 -7.68
N SER A 21 14.64 6.37 -8.24
CA SER A 21 13.54 5.57 -7.67
C SER A 21 13.84 5.10 -6.24
N SER A 22 15.10 4.72 -5.94
CA SER A 22 15.48 4.27 -4.60
C SER A 22 15.40 5.38 -3.54
N ALA A 23 15.69 6.63 -3.91
CA ALA A 23 15.53 7.77 -3.02
C ALA A 23 14.04 8.00 -2.66
N PHE A 24 13.14 7.76 -3.61
CA PHE A 24 11.70 7.91 -3.38
C PHE A 24 11.08 6.76 -2.58
N VAL A 25 11.76 5.61 -2.42
CA VAL A 25 11.27 4.51 -1.56
C VAL A 25 11.07 4.96 -0.13
N LEU A 26 11.97 5.80 0.41
CA LEU A 26 11.83 6.35 1.75
C LEU A 26 10.57 7.21 1.87
N ILE A 27 10.32 8.08 0.90
CA ILE A 27 9.11 8.93 0.86
C ILE A 27 7.86 8.08 0.77
N ALA A 28 7.87 7.02 -0.05
CA ALA A 28 6.77 6.07 -0.16
C ALA A 28 6.52 5.31 1.16
N ALA A 29 7.59 4.91 1.87
CA ALA A 29 7.48 4.29 3.18
C ALA A 29 6.84 5.24 4.21
N LEU A 30 7.28 6.50 4.26
CA LEU A 30 6.69 7.52 5.13
C LEU A 30 5.21 7.77 4.77
N MET A 31 4.87 7.84 3.49
CA MET A 31 3.49 7.97 3.04
C MET A 31 2.61 6.82 3.56
N THR A 32 3.10 5.58 3.56
CA THR A 32 2.34 4.44 4.09
C THR A 32 2.10 4.53 5.60
N VAL A 33 3.07 5.09 6.35
CA VAL A 33 2.92 5.38 7.78
C VAL A 33 1.84 6.45 7.99
N PHE A 34 1.86 7.56 7.23
CA PHE A 34 0.85 8.61 7.32
C PHE A 34 -0.55 8.09 6.98
N PHE A 35 -0.67 7.22 5.98
CA PHE A 35 -1.92 6.54 5.66
C PHE A 35 -2.40 5.61 6.78
N GLY A 36 -1.48 4.94 7.46
CA GLY A 36 -1.76 4.14 8.66
C GLY A 36 -2.32 5.01 9.79
N ALA A 37 -1.67 6.15 10.06
CA ALA A 37 -2.10 7.09 11.07
C ALA A 37 -3.48 7.71 10.76
N LEU A 38 -3.75 8.12 9.52
CA LEU A 38 -5.07 8.62 9.11
C LEU A 38 -6.18 7.58 9.33
N ARG A 39 -5.90 6.29 9.08
CA ARG A 39 -6.84 5.21 9.37
C ARG A 39 -7.05 5.02 10.87
N GLY A 40 -5.98 5.10 11.66
CA GLY A 40 -6.04 5.05 13.13
C GLY A 40 -6.88 6.17 13.73
N LEU A 41 -6.84 7.36 13.14
CA LEU A 41 -7.69 8.51 13.51
C LEU A 41 -9.12 8.43 12.94
N HIS A 42 -9.56 7.28 12.47
CA HIS A 42 -10.88 7.04 11.85
C HIS A 42 -11.18 7.93 10.61
N ARG A 43 -10.16 8.56 10.02
CA ARG A 43 -10.26 9.35 8.79
C ARG A 43 -10.21 8.47 7.52
N VAL A 44 -11.00 7.39 7.50
CA VAL A 44 -10.97 6.37 6.43
C VAL A 44 -11.29 6.98 5.06
N VAL A 45 -12.25 7.91 4.99
CA VAL A 45 -12.63 8.58 3.73
C VAL A 45 -11.44 9.38 3.17
N THR A 46 -10.76 10.16 4.02
CA THR A 46 -9.59 10.94 3.63
C THR A 46 -8.47 10.05 3.10
N PHE A 47 -8.15 8.98 3.83
CA PHE A 47 -7.19 7.98 3.39
C PHE A 47 -7.56 7.38 2.02
N THR A 48 -8.81 6.96 1.84
CA THR A 48 -9.30 6.34 0.60
C THR A 48 -9.21 7.31 -0.58
N LEU A 49 -9.58 8.58 -0.39
CA LEU A 49 -9.46 9.60 -1.42
C LEU A 49 -8.00 9.86 -1.81
N LEU A 50 -7.08 9.95 -0.85
CA LEU A 50 -5.67 10.15 -1.14
C LEU A 50 -5.06 8.97 -1.89
N GLN A 51 -5.31 7.74 -1.42
CA GLN A 51 -4.70 6.54 -1.97
C GLN A 51 -5.32 6.09 -3.29
N ASN A 52 -6.64 6.13 -3.41
CA ASN A 52 -7.35 5.52 -4.54
C ASN A 52 -7.83 6.54 -5.59
N VAL A 53 -7.83 7.84 -5.27
CA VAL A 53 -8.23 8.87 -6.22
C VAL A 53 -7.06 9.81 -6.52
N LEU A 54 -6.54 10.53 -5.53
CA LEU A 54 -5.53 11.56 -5.75
C LEU A 54 -4.25 11.00 -6.35
N LEU A 55 -3.65 9.99 -5.72
CA LEU A 55 -2.39 9.42 -6.16
C LEU A 55 -2.45 8.81 -7.58
N PRO A 56 -3.43 7.96 -7.92
CA PRO A 56 -3.55 7.46 -9.30
C PRO A 56 -3.81 8.57 -10.31
N THR A 57 -4.71 9.52 -10.01
CA THR A 57 -5.03 10.62 -10.92
C THR A 57 -3.81 11.48 -11.22
N LEU A 58 -3.02 11.85 -10.19
CA LEU A 58 -1.77 12.59 -10.38
C LEU A 58 -0.76 11.79 -11.21
N ARG A 59 -0.65 10.47 -11.00
CA ARG A 59 0.24 9.62 -11.79
C ARG A 59 -0.19 9.54 -13.25
N PHE A 60 -1.46 9.31 -13.52
CA PHE A 60 -1.97 9.27 -14.90
C PHE A 60 -1.81 10.60 -15.61
N ALA A 61 -2.09 11.71 -14.94
CA ALA A 61 -1.90 13.04 -15.50
C ALA A 61 -0.40 13.31 -15.80
N ALA A 62 0.49 13.05 -14.85
CA ALA A 62 1.93 13.28 -15.03
C ALA A 62 2.53 12.40 -16.13
N VAL A 63 2.21 11.10 -16.14
CA VAL A 63 2.68 10.18 -17.20
C VAL A 63 2.09 10.58 -18.55
N GLY A 64 0.81 10.92 -18.62
CA GLY A 64 0.18 11.39 -19.85
C GLY A 64 0.87 12.63 -20.43
N LEU A 65 1.20 13.62 -19.59
CA LEU A 65 1.94 14.81 -20.00
C LEU A 65 3.34 14.44 -20.53
N VAL A 66 4.08 13.57 -19.84
CA VAL A 66 5.41 13.17 -20.31
C VAL A 66 5.34 12.45 -21.65
N VAL A 67 4.39 11.54 -21.84
CA VAL A 67 4.21 10.82 -23.11
C VAL A 67 3.90 11.78 -24.26
N LEU A 68 3.13 12.84 -23.99
CA LEU A 68 2.76 13.83 -25.01
C LEU A 68 3.91 14.79 -25.37
N PHE A 69 4.80 15.12 -24.41
CA PHE A 69 5.76 16.21 -24.61
C PHE A 69 7.23 15.74 -24.71
N SER A 70 7.67 14.71 -24.02
CA SER A 70 9.08 14.33 -23.98
C SER A 70 9.35 12.86 -24.27
N GLY A 71 8.60 11.95 -23.70
CA GLY A 71 8.78 10.50 -23.85
C GLY A 71 10.10 9.95 -23.33
N GLN A 72 10.91 10.73 -22.60
CA GLN A 72 12.19 10.29 -22.06
C GLN A 72 12.03 9.42 -20.82
N LEU A 73 12.92 8.43 -20.64
CA LEU A 73 12.86 7.50 -19.51
C LEU A 73 12.91 8.22 -18.15
N MET A 74 13.78 9.23 -18.01
CA MET A 74 13.94 9.94 -16.75
C MET A 74 12.70 10.76 -16.39
N ASP A 75 12.05 11.37 -17.39
CA ASP A 75 10.82 12.12 -17.17
C ASP A 75 9.68 11.21 -16.74
N LEU A 76 9.61 9.96 -17.27
CA LEU A 76 8.67 8.94 -16.83
C LEU A 76 8.92 8.52 -15.38
N VAL A 77 10.18 8.40 -14.97
CA VAL A 77 10.54 8.10 -13.57
C VAL A 77 10.07 9.22 -12.64
N TYR A 78 10.31 10.48 -13.02
CA TYR A 78 9.82 11.63 -12.25
C TYR A 78 8.29 11.72 -12.24
N ALA A 79 7.64 11.50 -13.38
CA ALA A 79 6.18 11.47 -13.46
C ALA A 79 5.55 10.39 -12.56
N TRP A 80 6.25 9.30 -12.31
CA TRP A 80 5.79 8.24 -11.41
C TRP A 80 6.08 8.52 -9.94
N THR A 81 7.20 9.17 -9.63
CA THR A 81 7.70 9.37 -8.25
C THR A 81 7.26 10.68 -7.61
N ILE A 82 7.18 11.79 -8.37
CA ILE A 82 6.76 13.09 -7.85
C ILE A 82 5.34 13.05 -7.23
N PRO A 83 4.32 12.41 -7.85
CA PRO A 83 3.00 12.27 -7.25
C PRO A 83 3.00 11.61 -5.86
N VAL A 84 3.94 10.69 -5.60
CA VAL A 84 4.12 10.07 -4.27
C VAL A 84 4.54 11.11 -3.25
N ALA A 85 5.52 11.97 -3.60
CA ALA A 85 5.98 13.03 -2.71
C ALA A 85 4.87 14.06 -2.43
N ILE A 86 4.13 14.48 -3.47
CA ILE A 86 3.01 15.40 -3.31
C ILE A 86 1.95 14.79 -2.39
N THR A 87 1.58 13.53 -2.62
CA THR A 87 0.57 12.84 -1.81
C THR A 87 1.05 12.66 -0.37
N ALA A 88 2.34 12.38 -0.15
CA ALA A 88 2.92 12.29 1.19
C ALA A 88 2.84 13.62 1.95
N VAL A 89 3.15 14.75 1.28
CA VAL A 89 3.04 16.09 1.89
C VAL A 89 1.59 16.42 2.22
N VAL A 90 0.65 16.13 1.31
CA VAL A 90 -0.79 16.35 1.56
C VAL A 90 -1.28 15.46 2.70
N ALA A 91 -0.84 14.20 2.76
CA ALA A 91 -1.20 13.29 3.86
C ALA A 91 -0.68 13.79 5.21
N LEU A 92 0.58 14.26 5.26
CA LEU A 92 1.17 14.84 6.46
C LEU A 92 0.40 16.08 6.92
N TRP A 93 0.12 17.01 6.01
CA TRP A 93 -0.64 18.22 6.32
C TRP A 93 -2.06 17.95 6.83
N LEU A 94 -2.74 16.95 6.25
CA LEU A 94 -4.06 16.51 6.72
C LEU A 94 -3.97 15.79 8.07
N LEU A 95 -2.88 15.07 8.31
CA LEU A 95 -2.61 14.41 9.57
C LEU A 95 -2.38 15.44 10.69
N GLU A 96 -1.55 16.46 10.45
CA GLU A 96 -1.33 17.55 11.42
C GLU A 96 -2.63 18.26 11.80
N ARG A 97 -3.52 18.48 10.80
CA ARG A 97 -4.85 19.07 11.07
C ARG A 97 -5.84 18.13 11.75
N ALA A 98 -5.59 16.83 11.69
CA ALA A 98 -6.47 15.81 12.27
C ALA A 98 -6.11 15.47 13.72
N PHE A 99 -4.90 15.82 14.18
CA PHE A 99 -4.54 15.62 15.58
C PHE A 99 -5.40 16.52 16.47
N PRO A 100 -6.12 15.95 17.44
CA PRO A 100 -6.85 16.75 18.43
C PRO A 100 -5.85 17.55 19.25
N SER A 101 -6.25 18.77 19.62
CA SER A 101 -5.48 19.58 20.60
C SER A 101 -5.26 18.78 21.88
N GLU A 102 -4.15 19.01 22.57
CA GLU A 102 -3.70 18.25 23.77
C GLU A 102 -4.81 18.04 24.81
N GLU A 103 -5.73 18.97 24.94
CA GLU A 103 -6.89 18.94 25.83
C GLU A 103 -7.86 17.76 25.57
N HIS A 104 -7.90 17.21 24.33
CA HIS A 104 -8.76 16.07 23.96
C HIS A 104 -8.06 14.72 24.15
N VAL A 105 -6.74 14.70 24.23
CA VAL A 105 -5.96 13.46 24.42
C VAL A 105 -6.13 12.92 25.84
N GLU A 106 -6.27 13.83 26.82
CA GLU A 106 -6.46 13.49 28.23
C GLU A 106 -7.80 12.80 28.50
N VAL A 107 -8.84 13.15 27.73
CA VAL A 107 -10.19 12.55 27.86
C VAL A 107 -10.27 11.16 27.20
N LEU A 108 -9.43 10.86 26.21
CA LEU A 108 -9.41 9.58 25.52
C LEU A 108 -8.51 8.53 26.17
N SER A 109 -7.65 8.92 27.09
CA SER A 109 -6.93 8.04 27.99
C SER A 109 -7.87 7.60 29.14
N SER A 110 -8.96 6.91 28.79
CA SER A 110 -9.83 6.25 29.76
C SER A 110 -9.00 5.23 30.54
N GLU A 111 -9.09 5.32 31.87
CA GLU A 111 -8.32 4.62 32.91
C GLU A 111 -8.33 3.08 32.83
N ASP A 112 -9.06 2.46 31.90
CA ASP A 112 -9.26 1.01 31.81
C ASP A 112 -8.43 0.29 30.72
N SER A 113 -7.65 1.01 29.92
CA SER A 113 -6.76 0.34 28.95
C SER A 113 -5.37 0.16 29.57
N PRO A 114 -4.89 -1.08 29.72
CA PRO A 114 -3.52 -1.30 30.18
C PRO A 114 -2.56 -0.53 29.25
N PRO A 115 -1.54 0.16 29.79
CA PRO A 115 -0.63 0.93 28.96
C PRO A 115 -0.01 0.00 27.93
N GLU A 116 -0.28 0.29 26.64
CA GLU A 116 0.31 -0.48 25.56
C GLU A 116 1.82 -0.32 25.63
N THR A 117 2.49 -1.30 26.21
CA THR A 117 3.92 -1.31 26.35
C THR A 117 4.54 -1.36 24.95
N PHE A 118 5.53 -0.51 24.67
CA PHE A 118 6.32 -0.50 23.43
C PHE A 118 6.69 -1.92 22.94
N ARG A 119 6.99 -2.82 23.89
CA ARG A 119 7.28 -4.24 23.61
C ARG A 119 6.07 -5.00 23.06
N SER A 120 4.87 -4.76 23.57
CA SER A 120 3.63 -5.38 23.07
C SER A 120 3.31 -4.90 21.66
N PHE A 121 3.41 -3.60 21.41
CA PHE A 121 3.24 -3.02 20.08
C PHE A 121 4.20 -3.62 19.05
N TRP A 122 5.51 -3.70 19.38
CA TRP A 122 6.49 -4.28 18.46
C TRP A 122 6.34 -5.79 18.29
N GLY A 123 5.91 -6.51 19.34
CA GLY A 123 5.60 -7.94 19.23
C GLY A 123 4.50 -8.22 18.20
N PHE A 124 3.43 -7.46 18.23
CA PHE A 124 2.33 -7.57 17.26
C PHE A 124 2.74 -7.06 15.87
N SER A 125 3.34 -5.87 15.81
CA SER A 125 3.68 -5.20 14.54
C SER A 125 4.76 -5.93 13.77
N SER A 126 5.76 -6.52 14.43
CA SER A 126 6.82 -7.29 13.77
C SER A 126 6.30 -8.58 13.14
N ALA A 127 5.45 -9.33 13.85
CA ALA A 127 4.84 -10.54 13.31
C ALA A 127 3.99 -10.23 12.06
N ARG A 128 3.18 -9.15 12.12
CA ARG A 128 2.41 -8.68 10.98
C ARG A 128 3.29 -8.18 9.84
N GLY A 129 4.39 -7.48 10.16
CA GLY A 129 5.37 -7.01 9.18
C GLY A 129 6.02 -8.17 8.41
N VAL A 130 6.45 -9.21 9.11
CA VAL A 130 7.00 -10.42 8.47
C VAL A 130 5.96 -11.09 7.56
N ALA A 131 4.73 -11.24 8.03
CA ALA A 131 3.65 -11.80 7.19
C ALA A 131 3.43 -10.98 5.92
N THR A 132 3.41 -9.66 6.01
CA THR A 132 3.26 -8.75 4.85
C THR A 132 4.46 -8.85 3.89
N ILE A 133 5.68 -9.00 4.40
CA ILE A 133 6.87 -9.22 3.56
C ILE A 133 6.74 -10.51 2.77
N VAL A 134 6.38 -11.61 3.43
CA VAL A 134 6.18 -12.91 2.78
C VAL A 134 5.07 -12.83 1.72
N GLU A 135 3.94 -12.23 2.05
CA GLU A 135 2.83 -12.01 1.12
C GLU A 135 3.27 -11.21 -0.11
N THR A 136 4.01 -10.12 0.09
CA THR A 136 4.55 -9.31 -1.01
C THR A 136 5.54 -10.06 -1.88
N ILE A 137 6.42 -10.88 -1.27
CA ILE A 137 7.35 -11.73 -2.03
C ILE A 137 6.57 -12.72 -2.88
N LEU A 138 5.60 -13.42 -2.30
CA LEU A 138 4.75 -14.39 -3.02
C LEU A 138 3.97 -13.73 -4.16
N GLU A 139 3.56 -12.49 -3.97
CA GLU A 139 2.82 -11.72 -4.98
C GLU A 139 3.66 -11.35 -6.22
N TRP A 140 4.97 -11.15 -6.03
CA TRP A 140 5.84 -10.64 -7.09
C TRP A 140 6.89 -11.65 -7.58
N ILE A 141 7.04 -12.80 -6.92
CA ILE A 141 8.09 -13.77 -7.23
C ILE A 141 7.97 -14.33 -8.64
N ASP A 142 6.75 -14.53 -9.12
CA ASP A 142 6.45 -15.01 -10.47
C ASP A 142 6.96 -14.04 -11.55
N VAL A 143 6.69 -12.75 -11.41
CA VAL A 143 7.19 -11.70 -12.31
C VAL A 143 8.71 -11.63 -12.29
N LEU A 144 9.31 -11.74 -11.10
CA LEU A 144 10.77 -11.73 -10.94
C LEU A 144 11.43 -12.94 -11.59
N VAL A 145 10.86 -14.12 -11.41
CA VAL A 145 11.34 -15.37 -12.01
C VAL A 145 11.27 -15.29 -13.54
N VAL A 146 10.11 -14.91 -14.09
CA VAL A 146 9.95 -14.73 -15.55
C VAL A 146 10.95 -13.72 -16.10
N THR A 147 11.14 -12.59 -15.40
CA THR A 147 12.10 -11.56 -15.81
C THR A 147 13.55 -12.07 -15.78
N ALA A 148 13.91 -12.84 -14.75
CA ALA A 148 15.26 -13.37 -14.58
C ALA A 148 15.62 -14.42 -15.63
N PHE A 149 14.69 -15.29 -16.00
CA PHE A 149 14.96 -16.41 -16.93
C PHE A 149 14.68 -16.05 -18.39
N LEU A 150 13.66 -15.24 -18.67
CA LEU A 150 13.20 -14.93 -20.04
C LEU A 150 13.50 -13.48 -20.46
N GLY A 151 14.08 -12.69 -19.58
CA GLY A 151 14.47 -11.31 -19.86
C GLY A 151 13.36 -10.29 -19.60
N ALA A 152 13.75 -9.00 -19.66
CA ALA A 152 12.91 -7.88 -19.27
C ALA A 152 11.64 -7.72 -20.14
N ALA A 153 11.71 -8.04 -21.44
CA ALA A 153 10.57 -7.95 -22.35
C ALA A 153 9.48 -8.96 -21.95
N ALA A 154 9.86 -10.22 -21.72
CA ALA A 154 8.93 -11.27 -21.27
C ALA A 154 8.34 -10.95 -19.89
N GLY A 155 9.17 -10.46 -18.96
CA GLY A 155 8.73 -10.00 -17.65
C GLY A 155 7.73 -8.85 -17.71
N GLY A 156 7.92 -7.92 -18.64
CA GLY A 156 6.98 -6.82 -18.89
C GLY A 156 5.62 -7.30 -19.40
N ILE A 157 5.61 -8.20 -20.37
CA ILE A 157 4.38 -8.81 -20.92
C ILE A 157 3.66 -9.61 -19.81
N TYR A 158 4.40 -10.45 -19.08
CA TYR A 158 3.85 -11.24 -17.98
C TYR A 158 3.25 -10.35 -16.88
N GLY A 159 3.95 -9.28 -16.49
CA GLY A 159 3.45 -8.33 -15.52
C GLY A 159 2.18 -7.60 -15.97
N ALA A 160 2.04 -7.31 -17.27
CA ALA A 160 0.81 -6.73 -17.81
C ALA A 160 -0.36 -7.72 -17.76
N VAL A 161 -0.12 -8.98 -18.16
CA VAL A 161 -1.15 -10.05 -18.07
C VAL A 161 -1.56 -10.31 -16.62
N ASN A 162 -0.60 -10.35 -15.70
CA ASN A 162 -0.86 -10.54 -14.26
C ASN A 162 -1.77 -9.44 -13.68
N ARG A 163 -1.66 -8.19 -14.17
CA ARG A 163 -2.60 -7.13 -13.78
C ARG A 163 -4.04 -7.41 -14.21
N CYS A 164 -4.24 -8.02 -15.38
CA CYS A 164 -5.58 -8.42 -15.82
C CYS A 164 -6.15 -9.53 -14.92
N VAL A 165 -5.34 -10.51 -14.55
CA VAL A 165 -5.74 -11.58 -13.62
C VAL A 165 -6.12 -11.02 -12.24
N ARG A 166 -5.40 -10.01 -11.76
CA ARG A 166 -5.69 -9.32 -10.49
C ARG A 166 -7.04 -8.61 -10.47
N VAL A 167 -7.59 -8.22 -11.60
CA VAL A 167 -8.97 -7.68 -11.64
C VAL A 167 -9.97 -8.71 -11.12
N GLY A 168 -9.77 -9.99 -11.46
CA GLY A 168 -10.59 -11.09 -10.92
C GLY A 168 -10.47 -11.25 -9.39
N THR A 169 -9.26 -11.07 -8.84
CA THR A 169 -9.03 -11.19 -7.39
C THR A 169 -9.54 -9.98 -6.59
N MET A 170 -9.88 -8.87 -7.24
CA MET A 170 -10.50 -7.71 -6.57
C MET A 170 -11.86 -8.06 -5.94
N ILE A 171 -12.62 -8.97 -6.55
CA ILE A 171 -13.90 -9.42 -6.03
C ILE A 171 -13.69 -10.14 -4.70
N GLU A 172 -12.72 -11.05 -4.64
CA GLU A 172 -12.34 -11.77 -3.44
C GLU A 172 -11.87 -10.81 -2.32
N HIS A 173 -11.00 -9.85 -2.69
CA HIS A 173 -10.50 -8.85 -1.74
C HIS A 173 -11.63 -8.00 -1.15
N THR A 174 -12.57 -7.57 -1.97
CA THR A 174 -13.74 -6.81 -1.51
C THR A 174 -14.60 -7.64 -0.55
N GLY A 175 -14.81 -8.90 -0.86
CA GLY A 175 -15.50 -9.84 0.03
C GLY A 175 -14.85 -9.92 1.41
N ARG A 176 -13.52 -10.08 1.46
CA ARG A 176 -12.77 -10.14 2.73
C ARG A 176 -12.87 -8.85 3.55
N VAL A 177 -12.77 -7.69 2.90
CA VAL A 177 -12.80 -6.38 3.58
C VAL A 177 -14.17 -6.11 4.19
N VAL A 178 -15.25 -6.51 3.52
CA VAL A 178 -16.63 -6.28 4.00
C VAL A 178 -17.05 -7.31 5.05
N THR A 179 -16.73 -8.59 4.83
CA THR A 179 -17.19 -9.67 5.72
C THR A 179 -16.31 -9.88 6.95
N GLY A 180 -15.02 -9.59 6.88
CA GLY A 180 -14.10 -9.77 8.00
C GLY A 180 -14.57 -9.07 9.29
N PRO A 181 -14.82 -7.75 9.29
CA PRO A 181 -15.29 -7.02 10.46
C PRO A 181 -16.66 -7.53 10.95
N SER A 182 -17.58 -7.89 10.04
CA SER A 182 -18.92 -8.36 10.37
C SER A 182 -18.89 -9.70 11.08
N ILE A 183 -18.04 -10.63 10.62
CA ILE A 183 -17.84 -11.94 11.29
C ILE A 183 -17.16 -11.74 12.64
N SER A 184 -16.14 -10.90 12.73
CA SER A 184 -15.44 -10.61 13.98
C SER A 184 -16.38 -9.99 15.03
N ALA A 185 -17.25 -9.07 14.64
CA ALA A 185 -18.25 -8.48 15.52
C ALA A 185 -19.29 -9.51 16.01
N ALA A 186 -19.76 -10.40 15.12
CA ALA A 186 -20.69 -11.47 15.49
C ALA A 186 -20.05 -12.48 16.46
N LEU A 187 -18.78 -12.81 16.27
CA LEU A 187 -18.02 -13.70 17.18
C LEU A 187 -17.78 -13.04 18.54
N ALA A 188 -17.44 -11.75 18.57
CA ALA A 188 -17.25 -11.01 19.82
C ALA A 188 -18.53 -10.97 20.69
N THR A 189 -19.71 -10.94 20.05
CA THR A 189 -21.01 -10.97 20.71
C THR A 189 -21.55 -12.40 20.91
N ARG A 190 -20.75 -13.45 20.64
CA ARG A 190 -21.11 -14.88 20.72
C ARG A 190 -22.32 -15.29 19.86
N GLN A 191 -22.61 -14.53 18.79
CA GLN A 191 -23.68 -14.83 17.84
C GLN A 191 -23.17 -15.79 16.74
N LEU A 192 -22.92 -17.06 17.09
CA LEU A 192 -22.31 -18.04 16.19
C LEU A 192 -23.17 -18.32 14.95
N ASP A 193 -24.51 -18.34 15.10
CA ASP A 193 -25.42 -18.57 13.97
C ASP A 193 -25.32 -17.43 12.93
N ARG A 194 -25.24 -16.20 13.40
CA ARG A 194 -25.09 -15.03 12.53
C ARG A 194 -23.72 -15.01 11.83
N ALA A 195 -22.65 -15.35 12.54
CA ALA A 195 -21.31 -15.49 11.94
C ALA A 195 -21.31 -16.56 10.85
N ARG A 196 -21.97 -17.70 11.09
CA ARG A 196 -22.12 -18.79 10.12
C ARG A 196 -22.95 -18.38 8.90
N GLU A 197 -24.04 -17.65 9.10
CA GLU A 197 -24.87 -17.15 8.00
C GLU A 197 -24.09 -16.18 7.09
N ILE A 198 -23.34 -15.22 7.66
CA ILE A 198 -22.49 -14.29 6.92
C ILE A 198 -21.43 -15.07 6.14
N PHE A 199 -20.77 -16.04 6.76
CA PHE A 199 -19.75 -16.87 6.11
C PHE A 199 -20.33 -17.64 4.91
N LEU A 200 -21.46 -18.34 5.11
CA LEU A 200 -22.09 -19.14 4.06
C LEU A 200 -22.64 -18.28 2.92
N SER A 201 -23.22 -17.12 3.21
CA SER A 201 -23.72 -16.21 2.18
C SER A 201 -22.58 -15.65 1.32
N THR A 202 -21.46 -15.27 1.96
CA THR A 202 -20.29 -14.78 1.24
C THR A 202 -19.62 -15.84 0.38
N THR A 203 -19.47 -17.05 0.92
CA THR A 203 -18.87 -18.18 0.18
C THR A 203 -19.70 -18.64 -1.03
N ARG A 204 -21.00 -18.40 -1.02
CA ARG A 204 -21.87 -18.73 -2.17
C ARG A 204 -21.81 -17.69 -3.30
N VAL A 205 -21.40 -16.49 -2.99
CA VAL A 205 -21.31 -15.37 -3.97
C VAL A 205 -19.93 -15.27 -4.59
N LEU A 206 -18.88 -15.73 -3.90
CA LEU A 206 -17.52 -15.83 -4.41
C LEU A 206 -17.30 -17.11 -5.19
#